data_dadfb128aac95c641829c051a9e40224
#
_entry.id   dadfb128aac95c641829c051a9e40224
#
_cell.length_a   1.000
_cell.length_b   1.000
_cell.length_c   1.000
_cell.angle_alpha   90.00
_cell.angle_beta   90.00
_cell.angle_gamma   90.00
#
_symmetry.space_group_name_H-M   'P 1'
#
loop_
_entity.id
_entity.type
_entity.pdbx_description
1 polymer ?
#
loop_
_entity_poly.entity_id
_entity_poly.type
_entity_poly.pdbx_seq_one_letter_code
_entity_poly.pdbx_strand_id
1 'polypeptide(L)' 'GEEISTHAAGGDAMVTVLEGTGKFTVGGEVFLLHAGETLIMPKDIPHAVYGEEQFKMQLVVSF' A
#
# COMPACT_ATOMS: atom_id res chain seq x y z
N GLY A 1 5.40 -12.90 -6.15
CA GLY A 1 5.22 -11.81 -5.23
C GLY A 1 4.63 -12.26 -3.90
N GLU A 2 4.62 -11.41 -2.95
CA GLU A 2 4.05 -11.68 -1.65
C GLU A 2 2.78 -10.86 -1.46
N GLU A 3 1.77 -11.50 -0.92
CA GLU A 3 0.50 -10.82 -0.65
C GLU A 3 0.36 -10.55 0.84
N ILE A 4 -0.01 -9.34 1.17
CA ILE A 4 -0.29 -8.95 2.55
C ILE A 4 -1.80 -8.91 2.73
N SER A 5 -2.28 -9.45 3.84
CA SER A 5 -3.71 -9.54 4.09
C SER A 5 -4.41 -8.20 4.02
N THR A 6 -5.63 -8.21 3.50
CA THR A 6 -6.49 -7.04 3.46
C THR A 6 -6.91 -6.66 4.87
N HIS A 7 -6.84 -5.37 5.18
CA HIS A 7 -7.27 -4.87 6.49
C HIS A 7 -7.68 -3.40 6.36
N ALA A 8 -8.32 -2.89 7.41
CA ALA A 8 -8.65 -1.48 7.51
C ALA A 8 -7.88 -0.91 8.69
N ALA A 9 -7.14 0.16 8.46
CA ALA A 9 -6.35 0.79 9.50
C ALA A 9 -7.21 1.72 10.35
N GLY A 10 -6.84 1.87 11.61
CA GLY A 10 -7.53 2.80 12.51
C GLY A 10 -7.14 4.26 12.29
N GLY A 11 -6.20 4.52 11.41
CA GLY A 11 -5.77 5.87 11.03
C GLY A 11 -5.43 5.90 9.55
N ASP A 12 -5.10 7.08 9.06
CA ASP A 12 -4.65 7.23 7.68
C ASP A 12 -3.27 6.63 7.52
N ALA A 13 -3.06 5.89 6.45
CA ALA A 13 -1.79 5.28 6.15
C ALA A 13 -1.18 5.90 4.91
N MET A 14 0.11 6.17 4.97
CA MET A 14 0.86 6.67 3.81
C MET A 14 1.91 5.62 3.48
N VAL A 15 1.92 5.15 2.25
CA VAL A 15 2.90 4.18 1.81
C VAL A 15 3.76 4.78 0.70
N THR A 16 5.06 4.56 0.79
CA THR A 16 6.01 4.97 -0.23
C THR A 16 6.77 3.73 -0.66
N VAL A 17 6.79 3.46 -1.95
CA VAL A 17 7.57 2.35 -2.49
C VAL A 17 9.02 2.82 -2.63
N LEU A 18 9.94 2.09 -2.02
CA LEU A 18 11.36 2.43 -2.03
C LEU A 18 12.11 1.72 -3.15
N GLU A 19 11.71 0.49 -3.46
CA GLU A 19 12.31 -0.31 -4.53
C GLU A 19 11.25 -1.22 -5.12
N GLY A 20 11.35 -1.49 -6.42
CA GLY A 20 10.47 -2.45 -7.08
C GLY A 20 9.11 -1.88 -7.42
N THR A 21 8.14 -2.74 -7.53
CA THR A 21 6.78 -2.39 -7.89
C THR A 21 5.79 -3.08 -6.97
N GLY A 22 4.89 -2.32 -6.38
CA GLY A 22 3.83 -2.85 -5.54
C GLY A 22 2.47 -2.55 -6.14
N LYS A 23 1.55 -3.49 -5.96
CA LYS A 23 0.15 -3.34 -6.37
C LYS A 23 -0.67 -3.12 -5.11
N PHE A 24 -1.38 -2.01 -5.06
CA PHE A 24 -2.15 -1.62 -3.90
C PHE A 24 -3.62 -1.52 -4.28
N THR A 25 -4.47 -2.18 -3.51
CA THR A 25 -5.91 -2.11 -3.72
C THR A 25 -6.51 -1.36 -2.53
N VAL A 26 -7.18 -0.25 -2.82
CA VAL A 26 -7.76 0.60 -1.79
C VAL A 26 -9.22 0.86 -2.16
N GLY A 27 -10.14 0.36 -1.32
CA GLY A 27 -11.56 0.56 -1.54
C GLY A 27 -12.04 0.06 -2.89
N GLY A 28 -11.43 -1.01 -3.40
CA GLY A 28 -11.81 -1.58 -4.70
C GLY A 28 -11.06 -1.00 -5.89
N GLU A 29 -10.23 0.02 -5.68
CA GLU A 29 -9.42 0.58 -6.75
C GLU A 29 -8.01 0.05 -6.67
N VAL A 30 -7.42 -0.23 -7.82
CA VAL A 30 -6.08 -0.80 -7.91
C VAL A 30 -5.09 0.27 -8.35
N PHE A 31 -3.98 0.35 -7.63
CA PHE A 31 -2.89 1.29 -7.92
C PHE A 31 -1.59 0.53 -8.05
N LEU A 32 -0.84 0.81 -9.11
CA LEU A 32 0.51 0.27 -9.25
C LEU A 32 1.48 1.37 -8.90
N LEU A 33 2.32 1.12 -7.90
CA LEU A 33 3.32 2.08 -7.46
C LEU A 33 4.72 1.56 -7.74
N HIS A 34 5.52 2.43 -8.30
CA HIS A 34 6.93 2.15 -8.58
C HIS A 34 7.78 2.90 -7.55
N ALA A 35 9.09 2.60 -7.54
CA ALA A 35 10.01 3.25 -6.61
C ALA A 35 9.88 4.77 -6.67
N GLY A 36 9.76 5.39 -5.51
CA GLY A 36 9.62 6.83 -5.37
C GLY A 36 8.17 7.33 -5.35
N GLU A 37 7.20 6.45 -5.59
CA GLU A 37 5.80 6.86 -5.59
C GLU A 37 5.16 6.63 -4.23
N THR A 38 4.19 7.49 -3.89
CA THR A 38 3.52 7.49 -2.60
C THR A 38 2.01 7.41 -2.79
N LEU A 39 1.34 6.66 -1.90
CA LEU A 39 -0.10 6.51 -1.91
C LEU A 39 -0.64 6.76 -0.50
N ILE A 40 -1.72 7.51 -0.41
CA ILE A 40 -2.43 7.72 0.86
C ILE A 40 -3.61 6.77 0.90
N MET A 41 -3.70 5.98 1.97
CA MET A 41 -4.80 5.06 2.18
C MET A 41 -5.61 5.56 3.38
N PRO A 42 -6.82 6.13 3.15
CA PRO A 42 -7.63 6.68 4.24
C PRO A 42 -8.02 5.64 5.26
N LYS A 43 -8.23 6.07 6.50
CA LYS A 43 -8.69 5.18 7.55
C LYS A 43 -10.06 4.61 7.21
N ASP A 44 -10.36 3.46 7.78
CA ASP A 44 -11.64 2.77 7.62
C ASP A 44 -11.94 2.30 6.19
N ILE A 45 -10.97 2.42 5.29
CA ILE A 45 -11.09 1.90 3.93
C ILE A 45 -10.24 0.63 3.83
N PRO A 46 -10.82 -0.50 3.49
CA PRO A 46 -10.05 -1.73 3.35
C PRO A 46 -9.00 -1.59 2.25
N HIS A 47 -7.82 -2.11 2.51
CA HIS A 47 -6.75 -2.05 1.54
C HIS A 47 -5.94 -3.35 1.59
N ALA A 48 -5.32 -3.66 0.45
CA ALA A 48 -4.47 -4.83 0.31
C ALA A 48 -3.21 -4.45 -0.45
N VAL A 49 -2.13 -5.15 -0.16
CA VAL A 49 -0.84 -4.93 -0.81
C VAL A 49 -0.37 -6.22 -1.43
N TYR A 50 0.06 -6.15 -2.68
CA TYR A 50 0.61 -7.29 -3.38
C TYR A 50 1.91 -6.88 -4.06
N GLY A 51 2.98 -7.63 -3.84
CA GLY A 51 4.25 -7.37 -4.51
C GLY A 51 4.30 -8.09 -5.84
N GLU A 52 4.36 -7.33 -6.94
CA GLU A 52 4.50 -7.90 -8.28
C GLU A 52 5.83 -8.60 -8.43
N GLU A 53 6.82 -8.09 -7.72
CA GLU A 53 8.16 -8.64 -7.66
C GLU A 53 8.71 -8.28 -6.29
N GLN A 54 9.92 -8.64 -6.00
CA GLN A 54 10.52 -8.24 -4.75
C GLN A 54 10.53 -6.71 -4.67
N PHE A 55 9.95 -6.16 -3.59
CA PHE A 55 9.90 -4.71 -3.45
C PHE A 55 10.01 -4.32 -1.98
N LYS A 56 10.35 -3.07 -1.74
CA LYS A 56 10.44 -2.49 -0.40
C LYS A 56 9.53 -1.29 -0.32
N MET A 57 8.86 -1.14 0.81
CA MET A 57 8.00 0.01 1.04
C MET A 57 8.19 0.53 2.45
N GLN A 58 7.83 1.79 2.63
CA GLN A 58 7.78 2.44 3.94
C GLN A 58 6.32 2.77 4.23
N LEU A 59 5.88 2.45 5.43
CA LEU A 59 4.50 2.69 5.84
C LEU A 59 4.49 3.61 7.05
N VAL A 60 3.69 4.67 6.97
CA VAL A 60 3.48 5.59 8.07
C VAL A 60 1.99 5.65 8.34
N VAL A 61 1.59 5.45 9.60
CA VAL A 61 0.19 5.52 9.99
C VAL A 61 0.02 6.69 10.94
N SER A 62 -0.98 7.51 10.66
CA SER A 62 -1.32 8.67 11.47
C SER A 62 -2.73 8.51 12.02
N PHE A 63 -2.87 8.66 13.31
CA PHE A 63 -4.16 8.53 13.99
C PHE A 63 -4.75 9.89 14.33
#